data_04532fed8bf4a43969f650ffa5cc433f
#
_entry.id   04532fed8bf4a43969f650ffa5cc433f
#
_cell.length_a   1.000
_cell.length_b   1.000
_cell.length_c   1.000
_cell.angle_alpha   90.00
_cell.angle_beta   90.00
_cell.angle_gamma   90.00
#
_symmetry.space_group_name_H-M   'P 1'
#
loop_
_entity.id
_entity.type
_entity.pdbx_description
1 polymer ?
#
loop_
_entity_poly.entity_id
_entity_poly.type
_entity_poly.pdbx_seq_one_letter_code
_entity_poly.pdbx_strand_id
1 'polypeptide(L)'
;GVKFAIATVVNVDGSAYRRPGARMLINENGDWHGGISGGCLEGDMLKKAQMSMLSNQNKLVKYDTREDDPFELGIGLGCNGLIEILISPDLEYAKYLFELLNAHLQSSEPTILEHSFHLNSTHSAFVQINSTEPFVSVLSKEDADEVLIHHQSKLLALESELIFVEYLPAI
;
A
#
# COMPACT_ATOMS: atom_id res chain seq x y z
N GLY A 1 1.10 -21.01 13.00
CA GLY A 1 -0.05 -20.12 12.76
C GLY A 1 -0.27 -19.94 11.28
N VAL A 2 -1.46 -19.50 10.88
CA VAL A 2 -1.79 -19.20 9.48
C VAL A 2 -0.97 -17.99 9.02
N LYS A 3 -0.34 -18.09 7.83
CA LYS A 3 0.40 -16.97 7.24
C LYS A 3 -0.56 -16.00 6.57
N PHE A 4 -0.19 -14.73 6.62
CA PHE A 4 -0.93 -13.63 5.99
C PHE A 4 0.00 -12.72 5.21
N ALA A 5 -0.55 -12.05 4.22
CA ALA A 5 0.07 -10.91 3.57
C ALA A 5 -0.96 -9.79 3.41
N ILE A 6 -0.50 -8.55 3.49
CA ILE A 6 -1.30 -7.38 3.16
C ILE A 6 -0.80 -6.78 1.84
N ALA A 7 -1.71 -6.60 0.90
CA ALA A 7 -1.46 -5.88 -0.34
C ALA A 7 -2.08 -4.49 -0.24
N THR A 8 -1.28 -3.46 -0.47
CA THR A 8 -1.69 -2.05 -0.38
C THR A 8 -1.43 -1.35 -1.72
N VAL A 9 -2.43 -0.69 -2.28
CA VAL A 9 -2.23 0.24 -3.40
C VAL A 9 -1.43 1.43 -2.89
N VAL A 10 -0.21 1.62 -3.38
CA VAL A 10 0.71 2.67 -2.91
C VAL A 10 0.86 3.82 -3.92
N ASN A 11 0.59 3.55 -5.20
CA ASN A 11 0.60 4.58 -6.24
C ASN A 11 -0.42 4.26 -7.33
N VAL A 12 -1.01 5.32 -7.88
CA VAL A 12 -1.88 5.28 -9.06
C VAL A 12 -1.56 6.47 -9.93
N ASP A 13 -1.24 6.22 -11.20
CA ASP A 13 -1.06 7.24 -12.22
C ASP A 13 -2.05 6.95 -13.37
N GLY A 14 -2.93 7.91 -13.67
CA GLY A 14 -4.04 7.76 -14.60
C GLY A 14 -5.33 7.25 -13.94
N SER A 15 -6.12 6.45 -14.67
CA SER A 15 -7.42 5.98 -14.22
C SER A 15 -7.34 4.61 -13.56
N ALA A 16 -7.73 4.53 -12.30
CA ALA A 16 -7.84 3.27 -11.56
C ALA A 16 -9.13 3.21 -10.74
N TYR A 17 -9.62 2.00 -10.50
CA TYR A 17 -10.84 1.76 -9.74
C TYR A 17 -10.69 2.08 -8.25
N ARG A 18 -9.49 1.89 -7.70
CA ARG A 18 -9.16 2.15 -6.30
C ARG A 18 -8.06 3.21 -6.20
N ARG A 19 -8.04 3.91 -5.08
CA ARG A 19 -7.04 4.93 -4.76
C ARG A 19 -5.91 4.36 -3.91
N PRO A 20 -4.75 5.03 -3.82
CA PRO A 20 -3.74 4.71 -2.83
C PRO A 20 -4.35 4.59 -1.42
N GLY A 21 -3.87 3.62 -0.64
CA GLY A 21 -4.44 3.24 0.65
C GLY A 21 -5.46 2.10 0.59
N ALA A 22 -5.99 1.74 -0.58
CA ALA A 22 -6.84 0.55 -0.72
C ALA A 22 -6.05 -0.72 -0.41
N ARG A 23 -6.67 -1.64 0.33
CA ARG A 23 -5.99 -2.83 0.88
C ARG A 23 -6.76 -4.12 0.66
N MET A 24 -5.98 -5.21 0.60
CA MET A 24 -6.46 -6.58 0.54
C MET A 24 -5.62 -7.41 1.51
N LEU A 25 -6.25 -7.98 2.53
CA LEU A 25 -5.62 -8.94 3.46
C LEU A 25 -5.84 -10.34 2.92
N ILE A 26 -4.79 -11.12 2.80
CA ILE A 26 -4.80 -12.44 2.15
C ILE A 26 -4.16 -13.45 3.08
N ASN A 27 -4.79 -14.62 3.27
CA ASN A 27 -4.18 -15.73 4.00
C ASN A 27 -3.55 -16.76 3.04
N GLU A 28 -2.77 -17.69 3.59
CA GLU A 28 -2.10 -18.75 2.82
C GLU A 28 -3.06 -19.72 2.12
N ASN A 29 -4.30 -19.84 2.60
CA ASN A 29 -5.33 -20.68 2.02
C ASN A 29 -6.00 -20.04 0.80
N GLY A 30 -5.76 -18.75 0.56
CA GLY A 30 -6.35 -18.00 -0.54
C GLY A 30 -7.64 -17.26 -0.17
N ASP A 31 -8.04 -17.25 1.11
CA ASP A 31 -9.12 -16.39 1.54
C ASP A 31 -8.63 -14.95 1.65
N TRP A 32 -9.49 -13.98 1.32
CA TRP A 32 -9.13 -12.58 1.42
C TRP A 32 -10.27 -11.68 1.88
N HIS A 33 -9.90 -10.52 2.41
CA HIS A 33 -10.80 -9.43 2.75
C HIS A 33 -10.30 -8.11 2.15
N GLY A 34 -11.22 -7.21 1.79
CA GLY A 34 -10.90 -5.96 1.14
C GLY A 34 -10.74 -6.11 -0.37
N GLY A 35 -10.05 -5.17 -1.02
CA GLY A 35 -9.83 -5.21 -2.47
C GLY A 35 -8.95 -4.05 -2.95
N ILE A 36 -8.23 -4.30 -4.03
CA ILE A 36 -7.24 -3.39 -4.63
C ILE A 36 -7.65 -2.91 -6.02
N SER A 37 -8.67 -3.55 -6.59
CA SER A 37 -9.22 -3.23 -7.90
C SER A 37 -10.74 -3.39 -7.89
N GLY A 38 -11.37 -3.48 -9.03
CA GLY A 38 -12.80 -3.81 -9.18
C GLY A 38 -13.06 -5.29 -9.42
N GLY A 39 -12.13 -6.17 -9.06
CA GLY A 39 -12.21 -7.61 -9.28
C GLY A 39 -11.20 -8.15 -10.31
N CYS A 40 -10.55 -7.26 -11.07
CA CYS A 40 -9.68 -7.67 -12.18
C CYS A 40 -8.30 -8.17 -11.72
N LEU A 41 -7.74 -7.59 -10.66
CA LEU A 41 -6.37 -7.88 -10.21
C LEU A 41 -6.32 -8.85 -9.02
N GLU A 42 -7.42 -9.08 -8.32
CA GLU A 42 -7.46 -9.86 -7.09
C GLU A 42 -6.95 -11.29 -7.27
N GLY A 43 -7.29 -11.94 -8.38
CA GLY A 43 -6.86 -13.31 -8.67
C GLY A 43 -5.35 -13.44 -8.91
N ASP A 44 -4.72 -12.48 -9.58
CA ASP A 44 -3.27 -12.43 -9.78
C ASP A 44 -2.57 -12.01 -8.47
N MET A 45 -3.16 -11.09 -7.74
CA MET A 45 -2.65 -10.65 -6.45
C MET A 45 -2.59 -11.78 -5.43
N LEU A 46 -3.57 -12.68 -5.41
CA LEU A 46 -3.56 -13.88 -4.59
C LEU A 46 -2.29 -14.71 -4.80
N LYS A 47 -1.95 -15.01 -6.06
CA LYS A 47 -0.75 -15.78 -6.40
C LYS A 47 0.52 -15.06 -5.94
N LYS A 48 0.61 -13.75 -6.20
CA LYS A 48 1.77 -12.93 -5.82
C LYS A 48 1.93 -12.81 -4.30
N ALA A 49 0.82 -12.70 -3.56
CA ALA A 49 0.81 -12.70 -2.11
C ALA A 49 1.27 -14.05 -1.52
N GLN A 50 0.82 -15.17 -2.10
CA GLN A 50 1.29 -16.50 -1.70
C GLN A 50 2.81 -16.64 -1.93
N MET A 51 3.33 -16.15 -3.06
CA MET A 51 4.77 -16.15 -3.31
C MET A 51 5.54 -15.25 -2.33
N SER A 52 4.98 -14.09 -1.95
CA SER A 52 5.54 -13.21 -0.93
C SER A 52 5.59 -13.90 0.44
N MET A 53 4.50 -14.58 0.85
CA MET A 53 4.45 -15.36 2.08
C MET A 53 5.45 -16.52 2.10
N LEU A 54 5.66 -17.20 0.97
CA LEU A 54 6.64 -18.29 0.85
C LEU A 54 8.08 -17.78 0.94
N SER A 55 8.40 -16.70 0.27
CA SER A 55 9.74 -16.08 0.31
C SER A 55 9.98 -15.25 1.56
N ASN A 56 8.94 -14.95 2.31
CA ASN A 56 8.94 -14.05 3.46
C ASN A 56 9.57 -12.68 3.12
N GLN A 57 9.17 -12.07 1.99
CA GLN A 57 9.75 -10.84 1.47
C GLN A 57 8.68 -9.87 1.01
N ASN A 58 8.90 -8.57 1.26
CA ASN A 58 8.11 -7.49 0.67
C ASN A 58 8.33 -7.45 -0.85
N LYS A 59 7.26 -7.19 -1.60
CA LYS A 59 7.30 -7.10 -3.06
C LYS A 59 6.49 -5.90 -3.55
N LEU A 60 7.06 -5.15 -4.49
CA LEU A 60 6.33 -4.16 -5.27
C LEU A 60 5.89 -4.79 -6.59
N VAL A 61 4.59 -4.72 -6.85
CA VAL A 61 3.96 -5.20 -8.09
C VAL A 61 3.44 -4.01 -8.86
N LYS A 62 3.74 -3.96 -10.16
CA LYS A 62 3.30 -2.91 -11.07
C LYS A 62 2.35 -3.50 -12.11
N TYR A 63 1.23 -2.84 -12.33
CA TYR A 63 0.28 -3.11 -13.41
C TYR A 63 0.17 -1.84 -14.26
N ASP A 64 0.74 -1.88 -15.45
CA ASP A 64 0.57 -0.80 -16.44
C ASP A 64 -0.46 -1.23 -17.48
N THR A 65 -1.59 -0.53 -17.50
CA THR A 65 -2.70 -0.82 -18.42
C THR A 65 -2.79 0.20 -19.55
N ARG A 66 -1.79 1.08 -19.67
CA ARG A 66 -1.71 2.10 -20.73
C ARG A 66 -1.12 1.51 -22.01
N GLU A 67 -0.31 0.47 -21.89
CA GLU A 67 0.23 -0.26 -23.03
C GLU A 67 -0.70 -1.43 -23.36
N ASP A 68 -1.31 -1.37 -24.54
CA ASP A 68 -2.11 -2.47 -25.08
C ASP A 68 -1.19 -3.64 -25.47
N ASP A 69 -0.68 -4.38 -24.49
CA ASP A 69 -0.19 -5.72 -24.73
C ASP A 69 -1.26 -6.73 -24.32
N PRO A 70 -2.07 -7.23 -25.30
CA PRO A 70 -3.15 -8.15 -25.00
C PRO A 70 -2.65 -9.53 -24.53
N PHE A 71 -1.32 -9.76 -24.51
CA PHE A 71 -0.73 -11.05 -24.19
C PHE A 71 -0.17 -11.17 -22.77
N GLU A 72 0.14 -10.08 -22.06
CA GLU A 72 0.72 -10.21 -20.73
C GLU A 72 -0.29 -10.45 -19.59
N LEU A 73 -1.53 -10.03 -19.70
CA LEU A 73 -2.50 -10.20 -18.61
C LEU A 73 -3.83 -10.84 -19.03
N GLY A 74 -4.14 -10.95 -20.32
CA GLY A 74 -5.38 -11.58 -20.82
C GLY A 74 -6.69 -10.94 -20.30
N ILE A 75 -6.61 -9.76 -19.70
CA ILE A 75 -7.69 -9.07 -19.04
C ILE A 75 -7.81 -7.71 -19.70
N GLY A 76 -8.90 -7.47 -20.40
CA GLY A 76 -9.29 -6.11 -20.79
C GLY A 76 -9.58 -5.30 -19.53
N LEU A 77 -8.52 -4.82 -18.89
CA LEU A 77 -8.63 -3.93 -17.75
C LEU A 77 -9.22 -2.62 -18.26
N GLY A 78 -10.46 -2.32 -17.93
CA GLY A 78 -11.13 -1.08 -18.31
C GLY A 78 -10.52 0.19 -17.66
N CYS A 79 -9.30 0.08 -17.17
CA CYS A 79 -8.49 1.14 -16.57
C CYS A 79 -7.41 1.54 -17.57
N ASN A 80 -7.09 2.84 -17.65
CA ASN A 80 -5.98 3.35 -18.45
C ASN A 80 -5.01 4.06 -17.50
N GLY A 81 -4.13 3.29 -16.84
CA GLY A 81 -3.23 3.81 -15.83
C GLY A 81 -2.20 2.82 -15.34
N LEU A 82 -1.26 3.32 -14.55
CA LEU A 82 -0.30 2.55 -13.78
C LEU A 82 -0.81 2.39 -12.36
N ILE A 83 -0.79 1.17 -11.84
CA ILE A 83 -1.11 0.86 -10.45
C ILE A 83 0.08 0.14 -9.83
N GLU A 84 0.57 0.66 -8.72
CA GLU A 84 1.63 0.03 -7.94
C GLU A 84 1.07 -0.48 -6.62
N ILE A 85 1.32 -1.75 -6.33
CA ILE A 85 0.80 -2.43 -5.15
C ILE A 85 1.97 -3.05 -4.39
N LEU A 86 2.09 -2.69 -3.13
CA LEU A 86 3.06 -3.27 -2.23
C LEU A 86 2.42 -4.46 -1.49
N ILE A 87 3.13 -5.58 -1.48
CA ILE A 87 2.76 -6.79 -0.74
C ILE A 87 3.74 -6.94 0.42
N SER A 88 3.23 -7.03 1.65
CA SER A 88 4.02 -7.33 2.84
C SER A 88 3.47 -8.56 3.56
N PRO A 89 4.28 -9.59 3.78
CA PRO A 89 3.93 -10.76 4.57
C PRO A 89 4.19 -10.57 6.08
N ASP A 90 4.59 -9.36 6.49
CA ASP A 90 4.90 -9.03 7.87
C ASP A 90 3.62 -8.87 8.70
N LEU A 91 3.37 -9.84 9.57
CA LEU A 91 2.19 -9.86 10.41
C LEU A 91 2.22 -8.75 11.48
N GLU A 92 3.39 -8.43 12.02
CA GLU A 92 3.51 -7.38 13.05
C GLU A 92 3.25 -6.00 12.45
N TYR A 93 3.76 -5.75 11.23
CA TYR A 93 3.40 -4.55 10.47
C TYR A 93 1.89 -4.47 10.25
N ALA A 94 1.25 -5.56 9.80
CA ALA A 94 -0.18 -5.56 9.54
C ALA A 94 -1.00 -5.28 10.81
N LYS A 95 -0.66 -5.89 11.94
CA LYS A 95 -1.33 -5.65 13.22
C LYS A 95 -1.23 -4.18 13.64
N TYR A 96 0.00 -3.64 13.62
CA TYR A 96 0.24 -2.27 14.04
C TYR A 96 -0.45 -1.26 13.10
N LEU A 97 -0.45 -1.52 11.79
CA LEU A 97 -1.22 -0.73 10.83
C LEU A 97 -2.71 -0.69 11.18
N PHE A 98 -3.32 -1.84 11.49
CA PHE A 98 -4.73 -1.89 11.86
C PHE A 98 -5.02 -1.18 13.19
N GLU A 99 -4.09 -1.21 14.14
CA GLU A 99 -4.19 -0.43 15.39
C GLU A 99 -4.22 1.07 15.10
N LEU A 100 -3.33 1.58 14.24
CA LEU A 100 -3.29 2.98 13.87
C LEU A 100 -4.53 3.41 13.06
N LEU A 101 -4.97 2.59 12.11
CA LEU A 101 -6.20 2.86 11.36
C LEU A 101 -7.42 2.90 12.29
N ASN A 102 -7.49 1.99 13.27
CA ASN A 102 -8.57 1.99 14.25
C ASN A 102 -8.50 3.22 15.19
N ALA A 103 -7.31 3.65 15.58
CA ALA A 103 -7.12 4.89 16.34
C ALA A 103 -7.55 6.12 15.53
N HIS A 104 -7.22 6.16 14.22
CA HIS A 104 -7.66 7.22 13.33
C HIS A 104 -9.19 7.29 13.22
N LEU A 105 -9.89 6.15 13.16
CA LEU A 105 -11.37 6.10 13.13
C LEU A 105 -12.03 6.73 14.37
N GLN A 106 -11.28 6.92 15.46
CA GLN A 106 -11.73 7.58 16.69
C GLN A 106 -11.28 9.06 16.74
N SER A 107 -10.54 9.52 15.75
CA SER A 107 -10.01 10.89 15.66
C SER A 107 -10.84 11.72 14.69
N SER A 108 -11.05 13.00 15.02
CA SER A 108 -11.63 13.97 14.09
C SER A 108 -10.58 14.78 13.31
N GLU A 109 -9.30 14.44 13.48
CA GLU A 109 -8.20 15.14 12.82
C GLU A 109 -7.64 14.30 11.67
N PRO A 110 -7.17 14.93 10.57
CA PRO A 110 -6.48 14.21 9.52
C PRO A 110 -5.18 13.61 10.06
N THR A 111 -4.81 12.45 9.53
CA THR A 111 -3.61 11.73 9.95
C THR A 111 -2.75 11.40 8.75
N ILE A 112 -1.44 11.53 8.88
CA ILE A 112 -0.46 11.01 7.94
C ILE A 112 0.18 9.76 8.54
N LEU A 113 0.18 8.68 7.78
CA LEU A 113 0.96 7.48 8.09
C LEU A 113 2.14 7.40 7.12
N GLU A 114 3.33 7.26 7.67
CA GLU A 114 4.54 6.96 6.93
C GLU A 114 4.80 5.46 7.00
N HIS A 115 4.79 4.80 5.86
CA HIS A 115 5.09 3.38 5.74
C HIS A 115 6.46 3.22 5.07
N SER A 116 7.37 2.56 5.74
CA SER A 116 8.71 2.28 5.25
C SER A 116 8.87 0.81 4.90
N PHE A 117 9.37 0.51 3.70
CA PHE A 117 9.52 -0.86 3.21
C PHE A 117 10.86 -1.08 2.53
N HIS A 118 11.58 -2.09 2.99
CA HIS A 118 12.71 -2.64 2.26
C HIS A 118 12.23 -3.76 1.34
N LEU A 119 12.43 -3.61 0.03
CA LEU A 119 12.11 -4.66 -0.92
C LEU A 119 13.03 -5.87 -0.69
N ASN A 120 12.51 -7.07 -0.93
CA ASN A 120 13.19 -8.34 -0.67
C ASN A 120 13.54 -8.57 0.82
N SER A 121 12.87 -7.88 1.73
CA SER A 121 12.99 -8.01 3.17
C SER A 121 11.61 -8.05 3.81
N THR A 122 11.54 -8.60 5.04
CA THR A 122 10.34 -8.55 5.89
C THR A 122 10.35 -7.38 6.86
N HIS A 123 11.42 -6.59 6.88
CA HIS A 123 11.45 -5.41 7.74
C HIS A 123 10.55 -4.35 7.16
N SER A 124 9.49 -4.04 7.87
CA SER A 124 8.59 -2.94 7.60
C SER A 124 8.51 -2.08 8.84
N ALA A 125 8.57 -0.77 8.65
CA ALA A 125 8.38 0.18 9.72
C ALA A 125 7.42 1.26 9.24
N PHE A 126 6.64 1.81 10.14
CA PHE A 126 5.85 2.98 9.82
C PHE A 126 5.66 3.87 11.05
N VAL A 127 5.40 5.13 10.79
CA VAL A 127 5.33 6.18 11.78
C VAL A 127 4.05 6.97 11.55
N GLN A 128 3.30 7.24 12.62
CA GLN A 128 2.19 8.20 12.56
C GLN A 128 2.75 9.62 12.68
N ILE A 129 2.41 10.49 11.73
CA ILE A 129 2.76 11.90 11.78
C ILE A 129 1.50 12.69 12.10
N ASN A 130 1.47 13.30 13.27
CA ASN A 130 0.46 14.29 13.61
C ASN A 130 1.02 15.69 13.33
N SER A 131 0.19 16.61 12.92
CA SER A 131 0.56 18.00 12.60
C SER A 131 1.23 18.78 13.74
N THR A 132 1.29 18.22 14.95
CA THR A 132 1.71 18.93 16.17
C THR A 132 2.98 18.40 16.84
N GLU A 133 3.54 17.26 16.41
CA GLU A 133 4.72 16.67 17.06
C GLU A 133 5.90 16.54 16.10
N PRO A 134 7.13 16.90 16.52
CA PRO A 134 8.32 16.66 15.73
C PRO A 134 8.71 15.18 15.82
N PHE A 135 8.34 14.41 14.83
CA PHE A 135 8.72 13.01 14.75
C PHE A 135 10.05 12.81 14.03
N VAL A 136 10.79 11.77 14.40
CA VAL A 136 11.97 11.30 13.64
C VAL A 136 11.45 10.55 12.40
N SER A 137 10.97 11.31 11.43
CA SER A 137 10.52 10.83 10.14
C SER A 137 11.69 10.80 9.16
N VAL A 138 11.72 9.83 8.28
CA VAL A 138 12.61 9.81 7.11
C VAL A 138 12.15 10.85 6.08
N LEU A 139 10.88 11.26 6.17
CA LEU A 139 10.29 12.31 5.33
C LEU A 139 10.89 13.67 5.63
N SER A 140 11.17 14.42 4.58
CA SER A 140 11.37 15.85 4.72
C SER A 140 10.08 16.53 5.16
N LYS A 141 10.21 17.65 5.89
CA LYS A 141 9.05 18.44 6.27
C LYS A 141 8.26 18.91 5.03
N GLU A 142 8.95 19.18 3.93
CA GLU A 142 8.37 19.60 2.66
C GLU A 142 7.46 18.53 2.06
N ASP A 143 7.87 17.27 2.07
CA ASP A 143 7.06 16.15 1.57
C ASP A 143 5.81 15.92 2.43
N ALA A 144 5.93 16.03 3.75
CA ALA A 144 4.78 15.91 4.65
C ALA A 144 3.79 17.06 4.46
N ASP A 145 4.29 18.31 4.34
CA ASP A 145 3.48 19.49 4.08
C ASP A 145 2.77 19.38 2.71
N GLU A 146 3.45 18.87 1.68
CA GLU A 146 2.85 18.64 0.35
C GLU A 146 1.67 17.67 0.42
N VAL A 147 1.81 16.56 1.13
CA VAL A 147 0.75 15.56 1.33
C VAL A 147 -0.45 16.17 2.07
N LEU A 148 -0.20 16.98 3.10
CA LEU A 148 -1.26 17.67 3.85
C LEU A 148 -1.98 18.72 3.00
N ILE A 149 -1.24 19.53 2.23
CA ILE A 149 -1.82 20.62 1.41
C ILE A 149 -2.66 20.04 0.27
N HIS A 150 -2.19 19.01 -0.38
CA HIS A 150 -2.86 18.41 -1.54
C HIS A 150 -3.86 17.30 -1.19
N HIS A 151 -3.89 16.86 0.09
CA HIS A 151 -4.76 15.77 0.55
C HIS A 151 -4.58 14.48 -0.28
N GLN A 152 -3.34 14.18 -0.68
CA GLN A 152 -2.99 13.06 -1.54
C GLN A 152 -1.85 12.25 -0.97
N SER A 153 -2.03 10.93 -0.96
CA SER A 153 -0.96 10.00 -0.62
C SER A 153 0.13 9.99 -1.69
N LYS A 154 1.38 9.75 -1.28
CA LYS A 154 2.55 9.81 -2.15
C LYS A 154 3.46 8.61 -1.93
N LEU A 155 4.01 8.06 -3.00
CA LEU A 155 5.06 7.04 -2.94
C LEU A 155 6.40 7.67 -3.26
N LEU A 156 7.37 7.48 -2.38
CA LEU A 156 8.75 7.92 -2.54
C LEU A 156 9.65 6.69 -2.67
N ALA A 157 10.53 6.69 -3.65
CA ALA A 157 11.54 5.65 -3.82
C ALA A 157 12.91 6.21 -3.42
N LEU A 158 13.50 5.66 -2.38
CA LEU A 158 14.86 5.90 -1.94
C LEU A 158 15.77 4.76 -2.43
N GLU A 159 17.08 4.89 -2.30
CA GLU A 159 18.05 3.91 -2.84
C GLU A 159 17.79 2.46 -2.41
N SER A 160 17.35 2.23 -1.17
CA SER A 160 17.13 0.90 -0.61
C SER A 160 15.76 0.70 0.01
N GLU A 161 14.90 1.70 -0.07
CA GLU A 161 13.66 1.75 0.69
C GLU A 161 12.55 2.44 -0.10
N LEU A 162 11.33 1.96 0.08
CA LEU A 162 10.12 2.61 -0.40
C LEU A 162 9.39 3.24 0.78
N ILE A 163 9.07 4.51 0.66
CA ILE A 163 8.26 5.24 1.64
C ILE A 163 6.90 5.54 1.03
N PHE A 164 5.86 4.94 1.58
CA PHE A 164 4.49 5.29 1.25
C PHE A 164 3.93 6.23 2.30
N VAL A 165 3.64 7.45 1.89
CA VAL A 165 3.03 8.49 2.73
C VAL A 165 1.55 8.48 2.48
N GLU A 166 0.79 7.97 3.43
CA GLU A 166 -0.65 7.85 3.33
C GLU A 166 -1.35 9.00 4.03
N TYR A 167 -2.20 9.69 3.29
CA TYR A 167 -3.10 10.70 3.85
C TYR A 167 -4.43 10.08 4.23
N LEU A 168 -4.80 10.19 5.48
CA LEU A 168 -6.10 9.82 6.03
C LEU A 168 -6.88 11.10 6.35
N PRO A 169 -8.00 11.37 5.66
CA PRO A 169 -8.82 12.56 5.92
C PRO A 169 -9.48 12.49 7.29
N ALA A 170 -9.84 13.65 7.85
CA ALA A 170 -10.69 13.71 9.03
C ALA A 170 -12.03 13.00 8.79
N ILE A 171 -12.55 12.34 9.82
CA ILE A 171 -13.82 11.58 9.80
C ILE A 171 -14.94 12.39 10.44
#